data_9673247fe9e0a707500c3f73aefc1ab0
#
_entry.id   9673247fe9e0a707500c3f73aefc1ab0
#
_cell.length_a   1.000
_cell.length_b   1.000
_cell.length_c   1.000
_cell.angle_alpha   90.00
_cell.angle_beta   90.00
_cell.angle_gamma   90.00
#
_symmetry.space_group_name_H-M   'P 1'
#
loop_
_entity.id
_entity.type
_entity.pdbx_description
1 polymer ?
#
loop_
_entity_poly.entity_id
_entity_poly.type
_entity_poly.pdbx_seq_one_letter_code
_entity_poly.pdbx_strand_id
1 'polypeptide(L)'
;MKSPALLLLLAFGAVAVAHAATPDYAVLQRYPLGGSGGWDYLTIDPASHHLLIARQDRVMAVDTQSGKLVGEIPGMRHIHGIALVQKLRRGYVSDGAADSVHVIDLDTLKTLRDIPVDGRNPDGIVFDPASGHVLTMNGHSGNASVIDTASDKVVASIALPGKPEFAVSDGRGHVFVNIEDKGELARIDTKTNKVDATWNLAPCKSPSGLAIDTRSRRLFSVCDNKLMAVTDADSGRQVATVAIGDGPDAARFDPATRLVYSSNHDGTLTIVHEDDANHFRVVANVPTQVGARTMALDPATHRIWLVAAAPGPRHAAVKDFTALVAGPR
;
A
#
# COMPACT_ATOMS: atom_id res chain seq x y z
N MET A 1 -42.45 50.97 44.78
CA MET A 1 -41.25 50.16 44.81
C MET A 1 -41.13 49.54 43.43
N LYS A 2 -40.13 49.99 42.60
CA LYS A 2 -39.92 49.53 41.22
C LYS A 2 -38.70 48.62 41.25
N SER A 3 -38.86 47.34 40.88
CA SER A 3 -37.75 46.39 40.73
C SER A 3 -37.02 46.59 39.40
N PRO A 4 -35.70 46.57 39.37
CA PRO A 4 -34.95 46.59 38.10
C PRO A 4 -34.89 45.19 37.53
N ALA A 5 -35.21 45.02 36.21
CA ALA A 5 -35.00 43.84 35.45
C ALA A 5 -33.50 43.76 35.02
N LEU A 6 -32.87 42.67 35.41
CA LEU A 6 -31.49 42.38 35.04
C LEU A 6 -31.47 41.70 33.65
N LEU A 7 -30.95 42.38 32.62
CA LEU A 7 -30.76 41.82 31.30
C LEU A 7 -29.43 41.03 31.29
N LEU A 8 -29.52 39.70 31.13
CA LEU A 8 -28.36 38.82 30.95
C LEU A 8 -28.00 38.79 29.46
N LEU A 9 -26.91 39.44 29.07
CA LEU A 9 -26.32 39.31 27.73
C LEU A 9 -25.55 38.01 27.65
N LEU A 10 -26.06 37.03 26.91
CA LEU A 10 -25.34 35.83 26.48
C LEU A 10 -24.43 36.19 25.30
N ALA A 11 -23.11 36.25 25.54
CA ALA A 11 -22.12 36.38 24.50
C ALA A 11 -21.85 34.98 23.86
N PHE A 12 -22.35 34.76 22.64
CA PHE A 12 -21.98 33.63 21.83
C PHE A 12 -20.56 33.85 21.29
N GLY A 13 -19.58 33.19 21.89
CA GLY A 13 -18.22 33.13 21.34
C GLY A 13 -18.20 32.22 20.11
N ALA A 14 -18.02 32.80 18.93
CA ALA A 14 -17.74 32.04 17.73
C ALA A 14 -16.35 31.34 17.86
N VAL A 15 -16.33 30.06 18.04
CA VAL A 15 -15.09 29.25 17.94
C VAL A 15 -14.69 29.20 16.47
N ALA A 16 -13.70 30.01 16.10
CA ALA A 16 -13.08 29.91 14.79
C ALA A 16 -12.33 28.56 14.71
N VAL A 17 -12.87 27.63 13.95
CA VAL A 17 -12.15 26.39 13.58
C VAL A 17 -11.03 26.83 12.63
N ALA A 18 -9.81 26.88 13.16
CA ALA A 18 -8.62 27.11 12.31
C ALA A 18 -8.51 25.91 11.34
N HIS A 19 -8.84 26.12 10.08
CA HIS A 19 -8.51 25.16 9.03
C HIS A 19 -6.99 25.16 8.92
N ALA A 20 -6.37 24.03 9.29
CA ALA A 20 -4.95 23.81 8.97
C ALA A 20 -4.76 24.01 7.47
N ALA A 21 -3.79 24.83 7.10
CA ALA A 21 -3.46 25.05 5.70
C ALA A 21 -3.18 23.70 5.03
N THR A 22 -3.79 23.46 3.87
CA THR A 22 -3.57 22.26 3.08
C THR A 22 -2.08 22.20 2.73
N PRO A 23 -1.37 21.11 3.06
CA PRO A 23 0.05 21.03 2.75
C PRO A 23 0.26 21.14 1.23
N ASP A 24 1.15 22.00 0.80
CA ASP A 24 1.52 22.16 -0.61
C ASP A 24 2.44 21.01 -1.02
N TYR A 25 1.85 19.93 -1.53
CA TYR A 25 2.56 18.76 -2.01
C TYR A 25 2.99 18.93 -3.47
N ALA A 26 4.21 18.47 -3.78
CA ALA A 26 4.75 18.44 -5.13
C ALA A 26 5.69 17.25 -5.33
N VAL A 27 6.02 16.95 -6.59
CA VAL A 27 7.20 16.15 -6.91
C VAL A 27 8.43 17.01 -6.65
N LEU A 28 9.20 16.62 -5.64
CA LEU A 28 10.38 17.34 -5.16
C LEU A 28 11.65 16.94 -5.91
N GLN A 29 11.76 15.65 -6.27
CA GLN A 29 12.96 15.07 -6.87
C GLN A 29 12.59 13.98 -7.88
N ARG A 30 13.49 13.78 -8.84
CA ARG A 30 13.46 12.73 -9.85
C ARG A 30 14.85 12.12 -9.97
N TYR A 31 14.93 10.80 -9.86
CA TYR A 31 16.18 10.06 -9.94
C TYR A 31 16.10 9.06 -11.11
N PRO A 32 16.85 9.29 -12.21
CA PRO A 32 16.95 8.33 -13.29
C PRO A 32 17.63 7.04 -12.78
N LEU A 33 16.93 5.92 -12.82
CA LEU A 33 17.45 4.63 -12.38
C LEU A 33 17.86 3.76 -13.56
N GLY A 34 17.22 3.95 -14.72
CA GLY A 34 17.49 3.18 -15.93
C GLY A 34 17.10 1.70 -15.82
N GLY A 35 17.75 0.88 -16.64
CA GLY A 35 17.49 -0.56 -16.70
C GLY A 35 16.23 -0.94 -17.47
N SER A 36 16.16 -2.21 -17.89
CA SER A 36 15.04 -2.79 -18.62
C SER A 36 14.09 -3.55 -17.69
N GLY A 37 12.90 -3.94 -18.21
CA GLY A 37 11.89 -4.74 -17.52
C GLY A 37 10.74 -3.90 -16.92
N GLY A 38 9.64 -4.57 -16.60
CA GLY A 38 8.51 -4.02 -15.89
C GLY A 38 8.85 -3.71 -14.42
N TRP A 39 7.89 -3.15 -13.72
CA TRP A 39 7.97 -2.94 -12.27
C TRP A 39 6.60 -3.15 -11.64
N ASP A 40 6.60 -3.36 -10.33
CA ASP A 40 5.41 -3.48 -9.54
C ASP A 40 5.57 -2.76 -8.19
N TYR A 41 5.23 -3.38 -7.06
CA TYR A 41 5.19 -2.72 -5.76
C TYR A 41 6.55 -2.26 -5.26
N LEU A 42 6.49 -1.26 -4.39
CA LEU A 42 7.63 -0.66 -3.73
C LEU A 42 7.49 -0.83 -2.21
N THR A 43 8.63 -1.02 -1.55
CA THR A 43 8.70 -1.09 -0.09
C THR A 43 9.94 -0.35 0.40
N ILE A 44 9.80 0.43 1.48
CA ILE A 44 10.96 1.08 2.12
C ILE A 44 11.39 0.27 3.33
N ASP A 45 12.67 -0.08 3.36
CA ASP A 45 13.34 -0.56 4.58
C ASP A 45 13.85 0.65 5.37
N PRO A 46 13.20 1.01 6.50
CA PRO A 46 13.56 2.20 7.24
C PRO A 46 14.92 2.07 7.95
N ALA A 47 15.38 0.85 8.23
CA ALA A 47 16.63 0.61 8.95
C ALA A 47 17.87 0.83 8.06
N SER A 48 17.79 0.47 6.79
CA SER A 48 18.87 0.70 5.82
C SER A 48 18.68 1.95 4.97
N HIS A 49 17.53 2.63 5.07
CA HIS A 49 17.11 3.72 4.18
C HIS A 49 17.06 3.28 2.72
N HIS A 50 16.68 2.04 2.44
CA HIS A 50 16.56 1.53 1.09
C HIS A 50 15.11 1.50 0.61
N LEU A 51 14.86 2.07 -0.55
CA LEU A 51 13.69 1.79 -1.37
C LEU A 51 13.95 0.50 -2.14
N LEU A 52 13.19 -0.54 -1.87
CA LEU A 52 13.21 -1.80 -2.59
C LEU A 52 12.11 -1.78 -3.66
N ILE A 53 12.48 -2.01 -4.90
CA ILE A 53 11.58 -1.95 -6.05
C ILE A 53 11.51 -3.35 -6.68
N ALA A 54 10.32 -3.91 -6.79
CA ALA A 54 10.09 -5.12 -7.57
C ALA A 54 10.24 -4.80 -9.06
N ARG A 55 11.30 -5.31 -9.67
CA ARG A 55 11.74 -5.00 -11.05
C ARG A 55 11.76 -6.24 -11.91
N GLN A 56 10.61 -6.82 -12.17
CA GLN A 56 10.38 -8.02 -12.99
C GLN A 56 11.27 -9.22 -12.61
N ASP A 57 12.56 -9.20 -12.91
CA ASP A 57 13.53 -10.29 -12.73
C ASP A 57 14.49 -10.08 -11.55
N ARG A 58 14.32 -9.00 -10.80
CA ARG A 58 15.19 -8.61 -9.69
C ARG A 58 14.53 -7.64 -8.73
N VAL A 59 15.06 -7.54 -7.53
CA VAL A 59 14.81 -6.40 -6.63
C VAL A 59 15.90 -5.37 -6.86
N MET A 60 15.53 -4.10 -7.12
CA MET A 60 16.45 -2.97 -7.09
C MET A 60 16.41 -2.31 -5.72
N ALA A 61 17.56 -2.03 -5.12
CA ALA A 61 17.70 -1.28 -3.87
C ALA A 61 18.26 0.10 -4.16
N VAL A 62 17.51 1.15 -3.79
CA VAL A 62 17.86 2.55 -4.00
C VAL A 62 17.96 3.24 -2.64
N ASP A 63 19.05 3.92 -2.37
CA ASP A 63 19.23 4.72 -1.17
C ASP A 63 18.29 5.93 -1.19
N THR A 64 17.43 6.07 -0.18
CA THR A 64 16.39 7.12 -0.14
C THR A 64 16.95 8.52 0.17
N GLN A 65 18.17 8.64 0.63
CA GLN A 65 18.81 9.93 0.89
C GLN A 65 19.45 10.52 -0.35
N SER A 66 20.13 9.68 -1.14
CA SER A 66 20.86 10.11 -2.35
C SER A 66 20.13 9.81 -3.66
N GLY A 67 19.14 8.93 -3.66
CA GLY A 67 18.46 8.45 -4.87
C GLY A 67 19.31 7.53 -5.74
N LYS A 68 20.45 7.06 -5.24
CA LYS A 68 21.37 6.19 -5.99
C LYS A 68 21.01 4.72 -5.84
N LEU A 69 21.17 3.97 -6.93
CA LEU A 69 21.13 2.51 -6.88
C LEU A 69 22.30 2.01 -6.04
N VAL A 70 22.01 1.22 -5.00
CA VAL A 70 23.01 0.65 -4.09
C VAL A 70 23.21 -0.86 -4.29
N GLY A 71 22.25 -1.53 -4.92
CA GLY A 71 22.38 -2.94 -5.25
C GLY A 71 21.18 -3.48 -6.02
N GLU A 72 21.36 -4.69 -6.55
CA GLU A 72 20.30 -5.46 -7.18
C GLU A 72 20.39 -6.91 -6.69
N ILE A 73 19.24 -7.55 -6.51
CA ILE A 73 19.11 -8.96 -6.16
C ILE A 73 18.48 -9.67 -7.36
N PRO A 74 19.29 -10.31 -8.22
CA PRO A 74 18.82 -10.96 -9.44
C PRO A 74 18.30 -12.38 -9.18
N GLY A 75 17.87 -13.07 -10.26
CA GLY A 75 17.52 -14.48 -10.25
C GLY A 75 16.03 -14.77 -10.04
N MET A 76 15.22 -13.77 -10.19
CA MET A 76 13.75 -13.84 -10.10
C MET A 76 13.13 -13.86 -11.51
N ARG A 77 11.81 -14.09 -11.62
CA ARG A 77 11.16 -14.22 -12.95
C ARG A 77 10.12 -13.13 -13.22
N HIS A 78 9.17 -12.97 -12.29
CA HIS A 78 8.10 -11.96 -12.39
C HIS A 78 7.64 -11.60 -10.98
N ILE A 79 8.44 -10.77 -10.32
CA ILE A 79 8.18 -10.39 -8.94
C ILE A 79 7.18 -9.24 -8.84
N HIS A 80 6.39 -9.25 -7.76
CA HIS A 80 5.33 -8.31 -7.51
C HIS A 80 5.54 -7.53 -6.19
N GLY A 81 5.42 -8.19 -5.04
CA GLY A 81 5.44 -7.55 -3.73
C GLY A 81 6.66 -7.90 -2.90
N ILE A 82 6.94 -7.08 -1.89
CA ILE A 82 8.04 -7.28 -0.93
C ILE A 82 7.51 -6.98 0.47
N ALA A 83 7.41 -8.02 1.32
CA ALA A 83 7.08 -7.88 2.73
C ALA A 83 8.35 -7.91 3.58
N LEU A 84 8.45 -7.01 4.57
CA LEU A 84 9.63 -6.90 5.42
C LEU A 84 9.36 -7.50 6.81
N VAL A 85 10.27 -8.36 7.26
CA VAL A 85 10.32 -8.89 8.62
C VAL A 85 11.53 -8.26 9.34
N GLN A 86 11.34 -7.04 9.83
CA GLN A 86 12.41 -6.19 10.36
C GLN A 86 13.24 -6.86 11.47
N LYS A 87 12.60 -7.60 12.38
CA LYS A 87 13.30 -8.31 13.47
C LYS A 87 14.30 -9.36 12.96
N LEU A 88 14.07 -9.92 11.78
CA LEU A 88 14.94 -10.92 11.17
C LEU A 88 15.87 -10.32 10.11
N ARG A 89 15.73 -9.03 9.81
CA ARG A 89 16.39 -8.36 8.68
C ARG A 89 16.19 -9.13 7.37
N ARG A 90 14.94 -9.60 7.14
CA ARG A 90 14.56 -10.36 5.94
C ARG A 90 13.47 -9.68 5.16
N GLY A 91 13.56 -9.75 3.85
CA GLY A 91 12.49 -9.45 2.91
C GLY A 91 11.94 -10.75 2.31
N TYR A 92 10.64 -10.80 2.09
CA TYR A 92 9.95 -11.89 1.40
C TYR A 92 9.37 -11.32 0.12
N VAL A 93 9.79 -11.84 -1.02
CA VAL A 93 9.48 -11.33 -2.36
C VAL A 93 8.62 -12.34 -3.10
N SER A 94 7.40 -11.96 -3.48
CA SER A 94 6.52 -12.81 -4.28
C SER A 94 7.00 -12.87 -5.74
N ASP A 95 7.09 -14.07 -6.32
CA ASP A 95 7.46 -14.31 -7.73
C ASP A 95 6.34 -15.07 -8.43
N GLY A 96 5.51 -14.33 -9.14
CA GLY A 96 4.31 -14.86 -9.79
C GLY A 96 4.61 -15.88 -10.88
N ALA A 97 5.71 -15.75 -11.62
CA ALA A 97 6.07 -16.71 -12.66
C ALA A 97 6.82 -17.94 -12.14
N ALA A 98 7.30 -17.90 -10.92
CA ALA A 98 7.99 -19.03 -10.28
C ALA A 98 7.10 -19.81 -9.30
N ASP A 99 5.88 -19.32 -8.99
CA ASP A 99 5.00 -19.85 -7.95
C ASP A 99 5.78 -20.03 -6.63
N SER A 100 6.55 -19.00 -6.26
CA SER A 100 7.45 -19.05 -5.10
C SER A 100 7.56 -17.68 -4.39
N VAL A 101 8.14 -17.71 -3.20
CA VAL A 101 8.55 -16.53 -2.45
C VAL A 101 10.06 -16.61 -2.21
N HIS A 102 10.80 -15.60 -2.63
CA HIS A 102 12.23 -15.49 -2.34
C HIS A 102 12.43 -14.83 -0.98
N VAL A 103 13.25 -15.44 -0.12
CA VAL A 103 13.70 -14.82 1.12
C VAL A 103 15.02 -14.12 0.85
N ILE A 104 15.07 -12.83 1.10
CA ILE A 104 16.25 -11.99 0.89
C ILE A 104 16.77 -11.44 2.22
N ASP A 105 18.06 -11.27 2.30
CA ASP A 105 18.73 -10.59 3.40
C ASP A 105 18.82 -9.08 3.09
N LEU A 106 18.28 -8.24 3.98
CA LEU A 106 18.16 -6.79 3.77
C LEU A 106 19.49 -6.04 3.97
N ASP A 107 20.45 -6.65 4.67
CA ASP A 107 21.73 -6.02 4.96
C ASP A 107 22.77 -6.34 3.86
N THR A 108 22.74 -7.57 3.35
CA THR A 108 23.69 -8.02 2.33
C THR A 108 23.13 -7.94 0.91
N LEU A 109 21.82 -7.71 0.73
CA LEU A 109 21.11 -7.71 -0.55
C LEU A 109 21.33 -9.00 -1.33
N LYS A 110 21.15 -10.16 -0.67
CA LYS A 110 21.31 -11.49 -1.27
C LYS A 110 20.07 -12.35 -1.04
N THR A 111 19.75 -13.21 -2.00
CA THR A 111 18.77 -14.27 -1.81
C THR A 111 19.33 -15.31 -0.83
N LEU A 112 18.55 -15.62 0.21
CA LEU A 112 18.88 -16.65 1.20
C LEU A 112 18.32 -18.02 0.78
N ARG A 113 17.08 -18.03 0.28
CA ARG A 113 16.38 -19.23 -0.18
C ARG A 113 15.12 -18.90 -0.96
N ASP A 114 14.58 -19.93 -1.62
CA ASP A 114 13.30 -19.89 -2.30
C ASP A 114 12.32 -20.82 -1.56
N ILE A 115 11.09 -20.36 -1.41
CA ILE A 115 9.99 -21.09 -0.78
C ILE A 115 8.94 -21.34 -1.85
N PRO A 116 8.79 -22.57 -2.39
CA PRO A 116 7.66 -22.90 -3.24
C PRO A 116 6.35 -22.71 -2.47
N VAL A 117 5.36 -22.06 -3.09
CA VAL A 117 4.03 -21.88 -2.51
C VAL A 117 3.03 -22.85 -3.15
N ASP A 118 1.94 -23.10 -2.45
CA ASP A 118 0.86 -24.01 -2.87
C ASP A 118 -0.23 -23.33 -3.70
N GLY A 119 0.06 -22.10 -4.19
CA GLY A 119 -0.79 -21.32 -5.06
C GLY A 119 -0.06 -20.89 -6.31
N ARG A 120 -0.81 -20.33 -7.28
CA ARG A 120 -0.26 -19.85 -8.54
C ARG A 120 -0.33 -18.34 -8.63
N ASN A 121 0.73 -17.76 -9.19
CA ASN A 121 0.91 -16.32 -9.31
C ASN A 121 0.81 -15.61 -7.95
N PRO A 122 1.75 -15.89 -6.99
CA PRO A 122 1.86 -15.08 -5.79
C PRO A 122 2.17 -13.62 -6.17
N ASP A 123 1.30 -12.72 -5.69
CA ASP A 123 1.25 -11.29 -6.05
C ASP A 123 1.40 -10.42 -4.79
N GLY A 124 0.31 -9.86 -4.28
CA GLY A 124 0.34 -9.13 -3.02
C GLY A 124 0.92 -9.98 -1.88
N ILE A 125 1.75 -9.37 -1.04
CA ILE A 125 2.42 -10.06 0.07
C ILE A 125 2.47 -9.16 1.29
N VAL A 126 2.17 -9.71 2.46
CA VAL A 126 2.11 -8.96 3.71
C VAL A 126 2.70 -9.76 4.87
N PHE A 127 3.40 -9.09 5.78
CA PHE A 127 3.79 -9.64 7.07
C PHE A 127 2.76 -9.29 8.14
N ASP A 128 2.27 -10.29 8.88
CA ASP A 128 1.45 -10.09 10.05
C ASP A 128 2.27 -10.28 11.34
N PRO A 129 2.55 -9.19 12.09
CA PRO A 129 3.37 -9.27 13.29
C PRO A 129 2.69 -9.99 14.45
N ALA A 130 1.36 -10.15 14.44
CA ALA A 130 0.64 -10.85 15.50
C ALA A 130 0.84 -12.37 15.43
N SER A 131 0.86 -12.93 14.23
CA SER A 131 1.12 -14.37 14.01
C SER A 131 2.61 -14.68 13.77
N GLY A 132 3.39 -13.69 13.34
CA GLY A 132 4.76 -13.91 12.86
C GLY A 132 4.83 -14.53 11.46
N HIS A 133 3.74 -14.53 10.72
CA HIS A 133 3.65 -15.11 9.40
C HIS A 133 3.70 -14.06 8.29
N VAL A 134 4.21 -14.48 7.12
CA VAL A 134 4.03 -13.79 5.86
C VAL A 134 2.92 -14.48 5.09
N LEU A 135 1.97 -13.71 4.57
CA LEU A 135 0.91 -14.20 3.71
C LEU A 135 1.13 -13.67 2.29
N THR A 136 1.12 -14.55 1.29
CA THR A 136 1.13 -14.15 -0.11
C THR A 136 -0.20 -14.48 -0.78
N MET A 137 -0.69 -13.51 -1.55
CA MET A 137 -1.97 -13.56 -2.25
C MET A 137 -1.75 -14.17 -3.63
N ASN A 138 -2.31 -15.35 -3.90
CA ASN A 138 -2.07 -16.09 -5.13
C ASN A 138 -3.19 -15.80 -6.13
N GLY A 139 -2.95 -14.83 -7.02
CA GLY A 139 -3.98 -14.25 -7.89
C GLY A 139 -4.63 -15.22 -8.88
N HIS A 140 -3.91 -16.26 -9.34
CA HIS A 140 -4.45 -17.23 -10.30
C HIS A 140 -5.12 -18.45 -9.66
N SER A 141 -4.89 -18.72 -8.38
CA SER A 141 -5.49 -19.86 -7.66
C SER A 141 -6.54 -19.46 -6.64
N GLY A 142 -6.71 -18.15 -6.35
CA GLY A 142 -7.73 -17.65 -5.43
C GLY A 142 -7.52 -18.14 -3.99
N ASN A 143 -6.27 -18.18 -3.54
CA ASN A 143 -5.91 -18.54 -2.18
C ASN A 143 -4.78 -17.67 -1.65
N ALA A 144 -4.53 -17.74 -0.34
CA ALA A 144 -3.33 -17.18 0.27
C ALA A 144 -2.49 -18.32 0.85
N SER A 145 -1.17 -18.30 0.59
CA SER A 145 -0.21 -19.19 1.25
C SER A 145 0.34 -18.50 2.49
N VAL A 146 0.36 -19.22 3.62
CA VAL A 146 0.86 -18.73 4.91
C VAL A 146 2.24 -19.29 5.16
N ILE A 147 3.24 -18.43 5.30
CA ILE A 147 4.64 -18.78 5.52
C ILE A 147 5.02 -18.41 6.96
N ASP A 148 5.45 -19.38 7.74
CA ASP A 148 6.05 -19.16 9.06
C ASP A 148 7.48 -18.62 8.90
N THR A 149 7.73 -17.42 9.40
CA THR A 149 9.04 -16.74 9.26
C THR A 149 10.16 -17.30 10.13
N ALA A 150 9.83 -18.14 11.12
CA ALA A 150 10.81 -18.81 11.95
C ALA A 150 11.42 -20.03 11.24
N SER A 151 10.61 -20.76 10.47
CA SER A 151 11.02 -21.98 9.73
C SER A 151 11.21 -21.76 8.24
N ASP A 152 10.72 -20.64 7.68
CA ASP A 152 10.65 -20.35 6.25
C ASP A 152 9.91 -21.47 5.47
N LYS A 153 8.76 -21.92 6.00
CA LYS A 153 7.92 -22.97 5.41
C LYS A 153 6.49 -22.50 5.25
N VAL A 154 5.83 -22.96 4.19
CA VAL A 154 4.38 -22.86 4.06
C VAL A 154 3.75 -23.76 5.13
N VAL A 155 2.89 -23.18 5.98
CA VAL A 155 2.24 -23.86 7.10
C VAL A 155 0.72 -23.96 6.93
N ALA A 156 0.14 -23.16 6.04
CA ALA A 156 -1.29 -23.20 5.72
C ALA A 156 -1.57 -22.61 4.34
N SER A 157 -2.72 -22.99 3.78
CA SER A 157 -3.34 -22.42 2.60
C SER A 157 -4.76 -21.98 2.95
N ILE A 158 -5.13 -20.76 2.58
CA ILE A 158 -6.41 -20.15 2.89
C ILE A 158 -7.17 -19.91 1.59
N ALA A 159 -8.28 -20.59 1.37
CA ALA A 159 -9.14 -20.30 0.23
C ALA A 159 -9.76 -18.90 0.36
N LEU A 160 -9.70 -18.12 -0.71
CA LEU A 160 -10.28 -16.78 -0.81
C LEU A 160 -11.49 -16.77 -1.75
N PRO A 161 -12.43 -15.82 -1.60
CA PRO A 161 -13.68 -15.84 -2.37
C PRO A 161 -13.51 -15.53 -3.88
N GLY A 162 -12.35 -15.03 -4.30
CA GLY A 162 -12.05 -14.66 -5.69
C GLY A 162 -10.58 -14.38 -5.89
N LYS A 163 -10.26 -13.52 -6.88
CA LYS A 163 -8.88 -13.09 -7.18
C LYS A 163 -8.39 -12.11 -6.11
N PRO A 164 -7.46 -12.53 -5.21
CA PRO A 164 -6.88 -11.62 -4.25
C PRO A 164 -5.87 -10.68 -4.94
N GLU A 165 -5.84 -9.44 -4.47
CA GLU A 165 -4.92 -8.42 -4.95
C GLU A 165 -4.03 -7.95 -3.79
N PHE A 166 -4.20 -6.73 -3.29
CA PHE A 166 -3.38 -6.21 -2.20
C PHE A 166 -3.94 -6.58 -0.81
N ALA A 167 -3.04 -6.73 0.16
CA ALA A 167 -3.39 -7.07 1.53
C ALA A 167 -2.68 -6.18 2.55
N VAL A 168 -3.34 -5.96 3.70
CA VAL A 168 -2.78 -5.26 4.86
C VAL A 168 -3.08 -6.00 6.15
N SER A 169 -2.14 -5.97 7.12
CA SER A 169 -2.34 -6.48 8.47
C SER A 169 -2.74 -5.34 9.42
N ASP A 170 -3.63 -5.61 10.37
CA ASP A 170 -3.92 -4.69 11.47
C ASP A 170 -2.96 -4.82 12.65
N GLY A 171 -2.02 -5.77 12.59
CA GLY A 171 -1.08 -6.09 13.66
C GLY A 171 -1.72 -6.69 14.92
N ARG A 172 -3.00 -7.08 14.85
CA ARG A 172 -3.79 -7.60 15.97
C ARG A 172 -4.39 -8.98 15.71
N GLY A 173 -3.99 -9.61 14.60
CA GLY A 173 -4.43 -10.95 14.22
C GLY A 173 -5.41 -10.99 13.05
N HIS A 174 -5.58 -9.89 12.30
CA HIS A 174 -6.34 -9.89 11.08
C HIS A 174 -5.51 -9.36 9.90
N VAL A 175 -5.69 -10.01 8.76
CA VAL A 175 -5.23 -9.54 7.45
C VAL A 175 -6.45 -9.29 6.58
N PHE A 176 -6.49 -8.12 5.96
CA PHE A 176 -7.54 -7.70 5.04
C PHE A 176 -7.02 -7.78 3.62
N VAL A 177 -7.85 -8.28 2.70
CA VAL A 177 -7.46 -8.56 1.31
C VAL A 177 -8.53 -8.02 0.37
N ASN A 178 -8.14 -7.19 -0.58
CA ASN A 178 -9.02 -6.80 -1.69
C ASN A 178 -9.21 -8.01 -2.63
N ILE A 179 -10.47 -8.29 -3.00
CA ILE A 179 -10.86 -9.32 -3.95
C ILE A 179 -11.31 -8.62 -5.23
N GLU A 180 -10.38 -8.51 -6.17
CA GLU A 180 -10.49 -7.64 -7.33
C GLU A 180 -11.70 -7.98 -8.21
N ASP A 181 -11.84 -9.23 -8.61
CA ASP A 181 -12.88 -9.71 -9.54
C ASP A 181 -14.29 -9.72 -8.95
N LYS A 182 -14.43 -9.56 -7.63
CA LYS A 182 -15.71 -9.53 -6.91
C LYS A 182 -16.12 -8.15 -6.43
N GLY A 183 -15.17 -7.20 -6.36
CA GLY A 183 -15.44 -5.91 -5.71
C GLY A 183 -15.71 -6.09 -4.22
N GLU A 184 -14.95 -6.97 -3.58
CA GLU A 184 -15.12 -7.35 -2.17
C GLU A 184 -13.83 -7.13 -1.38
N LEU A 185 -13.97 -7.14 -0.07
CA LEU A 185 -12.89 -7.15 0.91
C LEU A 185 -13.06 -8.38 1.80
N ALA A 186 -12.06 -9.25 1.84
CA ALA A 186 -12.03 -10.39 2.74
C ALA A 186 -11.21 -10.07 3.99
N ARG A 187 -11.64 -10.57 5.16
CA ARG A 187 -10.87 -10.55 6.40
C ARG A 187 -10.44 -11.96 6.75
N ILE A 188 -9.15 -12.12 7.01
CA ILE A 188 -8.52 -13.37 7.45
C ILE A 188 -8.21 -13.26 8.95
N ASP A 189 -8.69 -14.18 9.75
CA ASP A 189 -8.20 -14.41 11.12
C ASP A 189 -6.89 -15.21 11.03
N THR A 190 -5.78 -14.60 11.41
CA THR A 190 -4.44 -15.21 11.30
C THR A 190 -4.16 -16.25 12.38
N LYS A 191 -4.95 -16.31 13.43
CA LYS A 191 -4.85 -17.34 14.46
C LYS A 191 -5.45 -18.68 13.98
N THR A 192 -6.57 -18.59 13.23
CA THR A 192 -7.27 -19.78 12.71
C THR A 192 -6.90 -20.10 11.26
N ASN A 193 -6.22 -19.18 10.56
CA ASN A 193 -5.92 -19.23 9.13
C ASN A 193 -7.18 -19.44 8.28
N LYS A 194 -8.21 -18.63 8.53
CA LYS A 194 -9.50 -18.70 7.83
C LYS A 194 -10.03 -17.31 7.51
N VAL A 195 -10.75 -17.21 6.39
CA VAL A 195 -11.60 -16.05 6.13
C VAL A 195 -12.77 -16.11 7.11
N ASP A 196 -12.92 -15.09 7.93
CA ASP A 196 -13.99 -14.96 8.93
C ASP A 196 -15.04 -13.92 8.57
N ALA A 197 -14.74 -13.04 7.59
CA ALA A 197 -15.70 -12.09 7.02
C ALA A 197 -15.37 -11.76 5.56
N THR A 198 -16.42 -11.45 4.79
CA THR A 198 -16.32 -10.90 3.44
C THR A 198 -17.35 -9.78 3.29
N TRP A 199 -16.93 -8.64 2.74
CA TRP A 199 -17.75 -7.45 2.65
C TRP A 199 -17.76 -6.91 1.23
N ASN A 200 -18.94 -6.52 0.75
CA ASN A 200 -19.10 -5.89 -0.55
C ASN A 200 -18.64 -4.42 -0.48
N LEU A 201 -17.83 -4.00 -1.44
CA LEU A 201 -17.28 -2.64 -1.53
C LEU A 201 -18.07 -1.73 -2.48
N ALA A 202 -19.25 -2.14 -2.98
CA ALA A 202 -20.01 -1.29 -3.91
C ALA A 202 -20.19 0.14 -3.37
N PRO A 203 -19.99 1.18 -4.22
CA PRO A 203 -19.87 1.14 -5.68
C PRO A 203 -18.44 0.94 -6.22
N CYS A 204 -17.45 0.60 -5.40
CA CYS A 204 -16.09 0.28 -5.80
C CYS A 204 -16.07 -0.90 -6.78
N LYS A 205 -15.27 -0.80 -7.85
CA LYS A 205 -15.07 -1.86 -8.86
C LYS A 205 -13.58 -2.14 -8.96
N SER A 206 -13.24 -3.42 -9.05
CA SER A 206 -11.86 -3.89 -9.17
C SER A 206 -10.93 -3.20 -8.14
N PRO A 207 -11.13 -3.45 -6.83
CA PRO A 207 -10.26 -2.90 -5.80
C PRO A 207 -8.85 -3.48 -5.94
N SER A 208 -7.83 -2.61 -6.05
CA SER A 208 -6.42 -3.00 -6.12
C SER A 208 -5.70 -2.68 -4.81
N GLY A 209 -5.04 -1.54 -4.70
CA GLY A 209 -4.31 -1.14 -3.51
C GLY A 209 -5.19 -0.98 -2.26
N LEU A 210 -4.62 -1.30 -1.12
CA LEU A 210 -5.29 -1.27 0.18
C LEU A 210 -4.37 -0.62 1.23
N ALA A 211 -4.92 0.26 2.06
CA ALA A 211 -4.25 0.80 3.24
C ALA A 211 -5.15 0.70 4.47
N ILE A 212 -4.57 0.83 5.66
CA ILE A 212 -5.31 0.79 6.93
C ILE A 212 -4.83 1.90 7.86
N ASP A 213 -5.78 2.61 8.49
CA ASP A 213 -5.55 3.27 9.77
C ASP A 213 -5.95 2.31 10.90
N THR A 214 -4.96 1.78 11.59
CA THR A 214 -5.18 0.84 12.70
C THR A 214 -5.75 1.51 13.95
N ARG A 215 -5.68 2.84 14.05
CA ARG A 215 -6.20 3.63 15.17
C ARG A 215 -7.69 3.89 15.02
N SER A 216 -8.10 4.45 13.89
CA SER A 216 -9.51 4.72 13.58
C SER A 216 -10.26 3.48 13.08
N ARG A 217 -9.52 2.40 12.79
CA ARG A 217 -10.04 1.16 12.20
C ARG A 217 -10.69 1.40 10.84
N ARG A 218 -10.00 2.12 9.96
CA ARG A 218 -10.45 2.42 8.60
C ARG A 218 -9.56 1.77 7.56
N LEU A 219 -10.19 1.10 6.62
CA LEU A 219 -9.58 0.49 5.45
C LEU A 219 -9.85 1.39 4.24
N PHE A 220 -8.85 1.57 3.39
CA PHE A 220 -8.89 2.42 2.21
C PHE A 220 -8.57 1.57 0.98
N SER A 221 -9.61 1.12 0.27
CA SER A 221 -9.48 0.37 -0.99
C SER A 221 -9.57 1.31 -2.16
N VAL A 222 -8.55 1.36 -3.02
CA VAL A 222 -8.57 2.15 -4.26
C VAL A 222 -9.09 1.30 -5.41
N CYS A 223 -9.93 1.86 -6.27
CA CYS A 223 -10.79 1.12 -7.19
C CYS A 223 -10.69 1.68 -8.61
N ASP A 224 -10.70 0.82 -9.63
CA ASP A 224 -10.56 1.18 -11.06
C ASP A 224 -11.57 2.21 -11.55
N ASN A 225 -12.73 2.29 -10.89
CA ASN A 225 -13.74 3.28 -11.23
C ASN A 225 -13.51 4.66 -10.56
N LYS A 226 -12.25 5.01 -10.27
CA LYS A 226 -11.81 6.32 -9.76
C LYS A 226 -12.38 6.65 -8.39
N LEU A 227 -12.54 5.66 -7.56
CA LEU A 227 -13.04 5.79 -6.19
C LEU A 227 -12.05 5.16 -5.19
N MET A 228 -11.98 5.76 -4.02
CA MET A 228 -11.47 5.13 -2.82
C MET A 228 -12.66 4.79 -1.93
N ALA A 229 -12.87 3.51 -1.65
CA ALA A 229 -13.85 3.06 -0.66
C ALA A 229 -13.24 3.09 0.72
N VAL A 230 -13.92 3.72 1.68
CA VAL A 230 -13.51 3.72 3.08
C VAL A 230 -14.43 2.79 3.85
N THR A 231 -13.86 1.76 4.47
CA THR A 231 -14.60 0.67 5.13
C THR A 231 -14.17 0.57 6.60
N ASP A 232 -15.14 0.35 7.48
CA ASP A 232 -14.88 0.03 8.89
C ASP A 232 -14.33 -1.39 9.02
N ALA A 233 -13.14 -1.54 9.57
CA ALA A 233 -12.39 -2.80 9.63
C ALA A 233 -13.01 -3.84 10.57
N ASP A 234 -13.91 -3.46 11.46
CA ASP A 234 -14.52 -4.37 12.42
C ASP A 234 -15.87 -4.90 11.91
N SER A 235 -16.67 -4.03 11.29
CA SER A 235 -18.03 -4.35 10.84
C SER A 235 -18.18 -4.55 9.32
N GLY A 236 -17.21 -4.12 8.51
CA GLY A 236 -17.32 -4.09 7.06
C GLY A 236 -18.27 -3.02 6.51
N ARG A 237 -18.80 -2.15 7.37
CA ARG A 237 -19.68 -1.08 6.95
C ARG A 237 -18.91 -0.04 6.12
N GLN A 238 -19.41 0.26 4.94
CA GLN A 238 -18.87 1.36 4.14
C GLN A 238 -19.15 2.70 4.83
N VAL A 239 -18.08 3.45 5.09
CA VAL A 239 -18.13 4.73 5.81
C VAL A 239 -18.24 5.89 4.83
N ALA A 240 -17.43 5.86 3.76
CA ALA A 240 -17.38 6.91 2.77
C ALA A 240 -16.88 6.38 1.42
N THR A 241 -17.05 7.19 0.38
CA THR A 241 -16.32 7.09 -0.89
C THR A 241 -15.68 8.42 -1.20
N VAL A 242 -14.47 8.39 -1.77
CA VAL A 242 -13.71 9.59 -2.14
C VAL A 242 -13.30 9.46 -3.60
N ALA A 243 -13.45 10.53 -4.40
CA ALA A 243 -12.98 10.53 -5.77
C ALA A 243 -11.45 10.59 -5.82
N ILE A 244 -10.84 9.77 -6.69
CA ILE A 244 -9.39 9.69 -6.92
C ILE A 244 -9.08 9.72 -8.42
N GLY A 245 -7.80 9.69 -8.81
CA GLY A 245 -7.38 9.61 -10.22
C GLY A 245 -7.71 8.27 -10.89
N ASP A 246 -7.34 8.16 -12.16
CA ASP A 246 -7.64 7.01 -13.01
C ASP A 246 -6.56 5.93 -12.93
N GLY A 247 -6.98 4.65 -12.89
CA GLY A 247 -6.10 3.49 -12.81
C GLY A 247 -5.24 3.49 -11.53
N PRO A 248 -5.86 3.58 -10.35
CA PRO A 248 -5.13 3.50 -9.09
C PRO A 248 -4.61 2.08 -8.87
N ASP A 249 -3.42 1.94 -8.27
CA ASP A 249 -2.83 0.62 -8.02
C ASP A 249 -2.31 0.48 -6.58
N ALA A 250 -1.78 1.54 -5.98
CA ALA A 250 -1.35 1.49 -4.60
C ALA A 250 -2.06 2.53 -3.72
N ALA A 251 -2.28 2.15 -2.47
CA ALA A 251 -2.73 3.03 -1.39
C ALA A 251 -1.75 2.98 -0.21
N ARG A 252 -1.53 4.11 0.46
CA ARG A 252 -0.75 4.20 1.70
C ARG A 252 -1.42 5.16 2.67
N PHE A 253 -1.32 4.87 3.95
CA PHE A 253 -1.79 5.74 5.03
C PHE A 253 -0.61 6.19 5.89
N ASP A 254 -0.54 7.49 6.16
CA ASP A 254 0.44 8.07 7.08
C ASP A 254 -0.24 8.43 8.41
N PRO A 255 0.02 7.67 9.47
CA PRO A 255 -0.63 7.89 10.76
C PRO A 255 -0.23 9.20 11.45
N ALA A 256 0.92 9.78 11.10
CA ALA A 256 1.40 11.02 11.69
C ALA A 256 0.66 12.24 11.13
N THR A 257 0.36 12.22 9.84
CA THR A 257 -0.32 13.33 9.14
C THR A 257 -1.80 13.06 8.88
N ARG A 258 -2.26 11.82 9.10
CA ARG A 258 -3.61 11.34 8.78
C ARG A 258 -3.94 11.49 7.29
N LEU A 259 -2.93 11.34 6.44
CA LEU A 259 -3.08 11.40 5.00
C LEU A 259 -3.13 10.00 4.39
N VAL A 260 -4.08 9.81 3.50
CA VAL A 260 -4.19 8.64 2.63
C VAL A 260 -3.74 9.05 1.24
N TYR A 261 -2.91 8.24 0.64
CA TYR A 261 -2.39 8.48 -0.69
C TYR A 261 -2.90 7.40 -1.65
N SER A 262 -3.28 7.81 -2.85
CA SER A 262 -3.59 6.95 -3.99
C SER A 262 -2.72 7.33 -5.16
N SER A 263 -1.84 6.44 -5.63
CA SER A 263 -1.07 6.64 -6.84
C SER A 263 -1.84 6.10 -8.04
N ASN A 264 -1.98 6.94 -9.07
CA ASN A 264 -2.88 6.70 -10.19
C ASN A 264 -2.10 6.64 -11.50
N HIS A 265 -2.45 5.72 -12.38
CA HIS A 265 -1.79 5.53 -13.68
C HIS A 265 -1.87 6.76 -14.57
N ASP A 266 -2.90 7.59 -14.42
CA ASP A 266 -3.07 8.84 -15.17
C ASP A 266 -2.00 9.89 -14.91
N GLY A 267 -1.09 9.64 -13.99
CA GLY A 267 0.00 10.54 -13.62
C GLY A 267 -0.39 11.51 -12.51
N THR A 268 -1.30 11.12 -11.64
CA THR A 268 -1.66 11.87 -10.44
C THR A 268 -1.38 11.09 -9.15
N LEU A 269 -1.08 11.79 -8.07
CA LEU A 269 -1.11 11.30 -6.70
C LEU A 269 -2.24 12.03 -5.99
N THR A 270 -3.33 11.33 -5.72
CA THR A 270 -4.44 11.87 -4.94
C THR A 270 -4.13 11.74 -3.45
N ILE A 271 -4.27 12.84 -2.71
CA ILE A 271 -4.04 12.91 -1.27
C ILE A 271 -5.36 13.24 -0.59
N VAL A 272 -5.76 12.37 0.34
CA VAL A 272 -7.00 12.47 1.10
C VAL A 272 -6.65 12.65 2.58
N HIS A 273 -7.24 13.63 3.24
CA HIS A 273 -7.11 13.80 4.69
C HIS A 273 -8.28 13.12 5.41
N GLU A 274 -7.97 12.35 6.42
CA GLU A 274 -8.91 11.81 7.38
C GLU A 274 -9.14 12.84 8.49
N ASP A 275 -10.21 13.65 8.38
CA ASP A 275 -10.55 14.66 9.39
C ASP A 275 -10.93 13.99 10.71
N ASP A 276 -11.74 12.95 10.62
CA ASP A 276 -12.06 12.00 11.69
C ASP A 276 -12.40 10.63 11.08
N ALA A 277 -12.80 9.67 11.91
CA ALA A 277 -13.14 8.31 11.48
C ALA A 277 -14.31 8.22 10.47
N ASN A 278 -15.05 9.30 10.22
CA ASN A 278 -16.22 9.31 9.34
C ASN A 278 -16.15 10.39 8.25
N HIS A 279 -15.17 11.30 8.30
CA HIS A 279 -15.07 12.42 7.37
C HIS A 279 -13.70 12.44 6.68
N PHE A 280 -13.74 12.46 5.35
CA PHE A 280 -12.58 12.38 4.47
C PHE A 280 -12.73 13.42 3.37
N ARG A 281 -11.64 14.11 3.04
CA ARG A 281 -11.63 15.12 1.98
C ARG A 281 -10.36 15.03 1.14
N VAL A 282 -10.49 15.21 -0.17
CA VAL A 282 -9.33 15.39 -1.05
C VAL A 282 -8.67 16.71 -0.71
N VAL A 283 -7.38 16.65 -0.40
CA VAL A 283 -6.59 17.86 -0.09
C VAL A 283 -5.66 18.25 -1.22
N ALA A 284 -5.25 17.31 -2.08
CA ALA A 284 -4.45 17.59 -3.25
C ALA A 284 -4.60 16.49 -4.31
N ASN A 285 -4.40 16.88 -5.58
CA ASN A 285 -4.09 16.00 -6.68
C ASN A 285 -2.76 16.49 -7.27
N VAL A 286 -1.68 15.80 -6.93
CA VAL A 286 -0.32 16.19 -7.31
C VAL A 286 0.01 15.61 -8.68
N PRO A 287 0.38 16.42 -9.67
CA PRO A 287 0.89 15.90 -10.94
C PRO A 287 2.19 15.14 -10.74
N THR A 288 2.24 13.88 -11.19
CA THR A 288 3.41 13.00 -11.10
C THR A 288 3.95 12.67 -12.50
N GLN A 289 3.78 11.44 -12.93
CA GLN A 289 4.11 10.95 -14.27
C GLN A 289 3.14 9.84 -14.64
N VAL A 290 2.66 9.84 -15.88
CA VAL A 290 1.82 8.75 -16.40
C VAL A 290 2.53 7.41 -16.18
N GLY A 291 1.81 6.44 -15.62
CA GLY A 291 2.34 5.14 -15.24
C GLY A 291 2.94 5.06 -13.83
N ALA A 292 3.06 6.17 -13.07
CA ALA A 292 3.50 6.16 -11.68
C ALA A 292 2.39 5.69 -10.72
N ARG A 293 1.97 4.44 -10.86
CA ARG A 293 0.80 3.86 -10.17
C ARG A 293 1.13 3.13 -8.87
N THR A 294 2.39 2.73 -8.69
CA THR A 294 2.84 2.06 -7.46
C THR A 294 3.68 3.00 -6.61
N MET A 295 3.58 2.86 -5.28
CA MET A 295 4.26 3.76 -4.35
C MET A 295 4.68 3.09 -3.05
N ALA A 296 5.64 3.73 -2.38
CA ALA A 296 5.97 3.50 -0.97
C ALA A 296 5.95 4.81 -0.19
N LEU A 297 5.49 4.76 1.06
CA LEU A 297 5.58 5.85 2.02
C LEU A 297 6.85 5.68 2.85
N ASP A 298 7.66 6.72 2.95
CA ASP A 298 8.72 6.81 3.93
C ASP A 298 8.17 7.42 5.23
N PRO A 299 8.02 6.62 6.29
CA PRO A 299 7.40 7.08 7.52
C PRO A 299 8.28 8.09 8.30
N ALA A 300 9.58 8.14 8.02
CA ALA A 300 10.51 9.06 8.68
C ALA A 300 10.44 10.47 8.10
N THR A 301 10.22 10.58 6.80
CA THR A 301 10.22 11.86 6.08
C THR A 301 8.84 12.28 5.59
N HIS A 302 7.82 11.43 5.73
CA HIS A 302 6.45 11.59 5.19
C HIS A 302 6.43 11.80 3.67
N ARG A 303 7.45 11.31 2.97
CA ARG A 303 7.56 11.39 1.52
C ARG A 303 7.04 10.14 0.84
N ILE A 304 6.47 10.34 -0.33
CA ILE A 304 5.98 9.26 -1.18
C ILE A 304 7.00 9.03 -2.29
N TRP A 305 7.47 7.81 -2.39
CA TRP A 305 8.30 7.33 -3.48
C TRP A 305 7.41 6.64 -4.51
N LEU A 306 7.53 7.03 -5.76
CA LEU A 306 6.85 6.41 -6.90
C LEU A 306 7.90 6.04 -7.95
N VAL A 307 7.54 5.15 -8.86
CA VAL A 307 8.38 4.83 -10.02
C VAL A 307 7.54 4.84 -11.29
N ALA A 308 8.15 5.25 -12.37
CA ALA A 308 7.55 5.25 -13.70
C ALA A 308 8.63 5.12 -14.78
N ALA A 309 8.20 4.75 -15.97
CA ALA A 309 9.01 4.87 -17.17
C ALA A 309 8.32 5.74 -18.19
N ALA A 310 9.07 6.33 -19.11
CA ALA A 310 8.47 7.02 -20.23
C ALA A 310 7.60 6.04 -21.06
N PRO A 311 6.43 6.48 -21.57
CA PRO A 311 5.63 5.66 -22.48
C PRO A 311 6.49 5.27 -23.69
N GLY A 312 6.63 3.98 -23.92
CA GLY A 312 7.34 3.41 -25.06
C GLY A 312 6.43 2.51 -25.89
N PRO A 313 6.84 2.10 -27.10
CA PRO A 313 6.14 1.05 -27.84
C PRO A 313 5.99 -0.21 -26.97
N ARG A 314 4.84 -0.89 -27.05
CA ARG A 314 4.64 -2.17 -26.38
C ARG A 314 5.83 -3.09 -26.69
N HIS A 315 6.45 -3.67 -25.66
CA HIS A 315 7.65 -4.54 -25.70
C HIS A 315 8.99 -3.84 -25.99
N ALA A 316 9.06 -2.51 -26.07
CA ALA A 316 10.35 -1.82 -26.07
C ALA A 316 11.02 -1.89 -24.70
N ALA A 317 12.34 -2.01 -24.69
CA ALA A 317 13.11 -1.91 -23.45
C ALA A 317 12.81 -0.55 -22.78
N VAL A 318 12.37 -0.58 -21.52
CA VAL A 318 12.15 0.63 -20.72
C VAL A 318 13.50 1.32 -20.52
N LYS A 319 13.68 2.50 -21.12
CA LYS A 319 14.97 3.20 -21.08
C LYS A 319 15.02 4.29 -19.98
N ASP A 320 13.88 4.86 -19.66
CA ASP A 320 13.79 6.04 -18.79
C ASP A 320 13.07 5.73 -17.47
N PHE A 321 13.44 4.60 -16.85
CA PHE A 321 12.90 4.24 -15.55
C PHE A 321 13.42 5.21 -14.49
N THR A 322 12.49 5.85 -13.79
CA THR A 322 12.77 6.97 -12.90
C THR A 322 12.01 6.77 -11.58
N ALA A 323 12.69 7.02 -10.46
CA ALA A 323 12.04 7.20 -9.18
C ALA A 323 11.69 8.68 -8.98
N LEU A 324 10.48 8.93 -8.49
CA LEU A 324 9.95 10.24 -8.15
C LEU A 324 9.74 10.32 -6.64
N VAL A 325 10.04 11.46 -6.06
CA VAL A 325 9.77 11.72 -4.64
C VAL A 325 8.77 12.86 -4.53
N ALA A 326 7.59 12.58 -4.02
CA ALA A 326 6.58 13.57 -3.71
C ALA A 326 6.54 13.84 -2.19
N GLY A 327 6.31 15.09 -1.83
CA GLY A 327 6.25 15.48 -0.42
C GLY A 327 5.80 16.95 -0.26
N PRO A 328 5.64 17.42 1.00
CA PRO A 328 5.36 18.81 1.27
C PRO A 328 6.57 19.68 0.88
N ARG A 329 6.27 20.87 0.32
CA ARG A 329 7.27 21.92 -0.01
C ARG A 329 7.76 22.65 1.22
#